data_9612b79f18bb3eb286341f208476c930
#
_entry.id   9612b79f18bb3eb286341f208476c930
#
_cell.length_a   1.000
_cell.length_b   1.000
_cell.length_c   1.000
_cell.angle_alpha   90.00
_cell.angle_beta   90.00
_cell.angle_gamma   90.00
#
_symmetry.space_group_name_H-M   'P 1'
#
loop_
_entity.id
_entity.type
_entity.pdbx_description
1 polymer ?
#
loop_
_entity_poly.entity_id
_entity_poly.type
_entity_poly.pdbx_seq_one_letter_code
_entity_poly.pdbx_strand_id
1 'polypeptide(L)'
;MGSGKEKKKQQQHQKKKRFPLQPKKVVNNKRKKEKVKKTRSSSNNGESIENAKSKIKVKDTKLNDIVRFPTAAQQLEFFHEQYQTANRVQLSSLELDSFTDTCMLELNPDQAQISSALADHMKVAFGASWKEILCEKELDEKIDPGQPALLVISLSALRSLDLLRELRPLTSECRAAKLFSKHMKIEEQASALKNRVNIASGTPSRIKKLIDVEALGLSRLAVIVLDMKTDTKGYSLLTLPQVRDEFWDLYRNYFHQRVLEGALRICLYDEIPVNIKKEKSNQDE
;
A
#
# COMPACT_ATOMS: atom_id res chain seq x y z
N MET A 1 62.05 39.48 -29.70
CA MET A 1 62.15 38.77 -31.00
C MET A 1 61.61 37.35 -30.77
N GLY A 2 60.71 36.88 -31.59
CA GLY A 2 60.29 35.50 -31.62
C GLY A 2 58.74 35.29 -31.49
N SER A 3 58.12 35.48 -32.61
CA SER A 3 56.70 35.22 -32.93
C SER A 3 56.36 33.75 -32.83
N GLY A 4 55.27 33.40 -32.16
CA GLY A 4 54.71 32.08 -32.11
C GLY A 4 53.27 32.07 -32.67
N LYS A 5 53.10 31.32 -33.75
CA LYS A 5 51.90 31.22 -34.59
C LYS A 5 50.71 30.54 -33.92
N GLU A 6 49.58 31.20 -33.92
CA GLU A 6 48.26 30.60 -33.68
C GLU A 6 47.89 29.59 -34.77
N LYS A 7 47.54 28.37 -34.38
CA LYS A 7 46.88 27.38 -35.22
C LYS A 7 45.39 27.33 -34.89
N LYS A 8 44.56 27.95 -35.72
CA LYS A 8 43.10 27.77 -35.77
C LYS A 8 42.77 26.34 -36.22
N LYS A 9 42.12 25.54 -35.39
CA LYS A 9 41.45 24.31 -35.79
C LYS A 9 39.99 24.63 -36.16
N GLN A 10 39.70 24.51 -37.44
CA GLN A 10 38.32 24.52 -37.97
C GLN A 10 37.60 23.22 -37.53
N GLN A 11 36.52 23.34 -36.83
CA GLN A 11 35.57 22.23 -36.60
C GLN A 11 34.50 22.26 -37.68
N GLN A 12 34.50 21.24 -38.52
CA GLN A 12 33.47 20.99 -39.53
C GLN A 12 32.20 20.50 -38.86
N HIS A 13 31.10 21.25 -38.99
CA HIS A 13 29.77 20.85 -38.65
C HIS A 13 29.20 19.90 -39.71
N GLN A 14 29.10 18.60 -39.41
CA GLN A 14 28.32 17.66 -40.22
C GLN A 14 26.83 17.81 -39.88
N LYS A 15 26.06 18.38 -40.79
CA LYS A 15 24.58 18.40 -40.75
C LYS A 15 24.06 17.01 -41.07
N LYS A 16 23.47 16.30 -40.11
CA LYS A 16 22.67 15.08 -40.34
C LYS A 16 21.33 15.46 -40.95
N LYS A 17 21.08 15.01 -42.18
CA LYS A 17 19.81 15.10 -42.89
C LYS A 17 18.73 14.31 -42.16
N ARG A 18 17.63 14.97 -41.79
CA ARG A 18 16.40 14.33 -41.29
C ARG A 18 15.57 13.88 -42.50
N PHE A 19 15.22 12.58 -42.55
CA PHE A 19 14.24 12.03 -43.46
C PHE A 19 12.82 12.26 -42.90
N PRO A 20 11.82 12.66 -43.75
CA PRO A 20 10.45 12.82 -43.27
C PRO A 20 9.75 11.47 -43.16
N LEU A 21 9.07 11.27 -42.02
CA LEU A 21 8.24 10.09 -41.72
C LEU A 21 6.91 10.22 -42.51
N GLN A 22 6.59 9.20 -43.31
CA GLN A 22 5.30 9.07 -43.99
C GLN A 22 4.17 8.73 -42.97
N PRO A 23 2.93 9.23 -43.20
CA PRO A 23 1.81 8.93 -42.31
C PRO A 23 1.25 7.53 -42.56
N LYS A 24 1.10 6.75 -41.47
CA LYS A 24 0.47 5.41 -41.48
C LYS A 24 -1.05 5.56 -41.69
N LYS A 25 -1.59 4.84 -42.69
CA LYS A 25 -3.01 4.71 -42.96
C LYS A 25 -3.78 4.11 -41.79
N VAL A 26 -4.83 4.79 -41.35
CA VAL A 26 -5.83 4.31 -40.41
C VAL A 26 -6.76 3.36 -41.11
N VAL A 27 -6.81 2.10 -40.69
CA VAL A 27 -7.78 1.12 -41.16
C VAL A 27 -8.98 1.13 -40.20
N ASN A 28 -10.10 1.68 -40.71
CA ASN A 28 -11.40 1.67 -40.04
C ASN A 28 -12.09 0.31 -40.21
N ASN A 29 -12.13 -0.51 -39.19
CA ASN A 29 -12.97 -1.69 -39.13
C ASN A 29 -14.33 -1.35 -38.49
N LYS A 30 -15.31 -1.10 -39.36
CA LYS A 30 -16.75 -1.03 -39.01
C LYS A 30 -17.26 -2.45 -38.75
N ARG A 31 -17.54 -2.80 -37.48
CA ARG A 31 -18.35 -3.97 -37.14
C ARG A 31 -19.84 -3.62 -37.22
N LYS A 32 -20.56 -4.28 -38.12
CA LYS A 32 -22.01 -4.29 -38.27
C LYS A 32 -22.68 -4.82 -37.00
N LYS A 33 -23.65 -4.06 -36.47
CA LYS A 33 -24.63 -4.55 -35.49
C LYS A 33 -25.80 -5.17 -36.28
N GLU A 34 -26.01 -6.46 -36.12
CA GLU A 34 -27.27 -7.12 -36.51
C GLU A 34 -28.32 -6.93 -35.44
N LYS A 35 -29.46 -6.41 -35.84
CA LYS A 35 -30.71 -6.32 -35.04
C LYS A 35 -31.46 -7.65 -35.16
N VAL A 36 -31.67 -8.31 -34.00
CA VAL A 36 -32.67 -9.39 -33.93
C VAL A 36 -33.99 -8.81 -33.46
N LYS A 37 -35.01 -9.00 -34.30
CA LYS A 37 -36.41 -8.59 -34.08
C LYS A 37 -37.09 -9.47 -33.04
N LYS A 38 -37.83 -8.83 -32.14
CA LYS A 38 -38.87 -9.47 -31.29
C LYS A 38 -40.08 -9.82 -32.15
N THR A 39 -40.52 -11.05 -32.06
CA THR A 39 -41.89 -11.42 -32.38
C THR A 39 -42.64 -11.82 -31.10
N ARG A 40 -43.75 -11.15 -30.86
CA ARG A 40 -44.78 -11.50 -29.89
C ARG A 40 -45.66 -12.60 -30.46
N SER A 41 -46.07 -13.57 -29.66
CA SER A 41 -47.38 -14.19 -29.80
C SER A 41 -47.88 -14.59 -28.41
N SER A 42 -49.13 -14.17 -28.17
CA SER A 42 -50.00 -14.42 -27.04
C SER A 42 -50.81 -15.71 -27.25
N SER A 43 -51.14 -16.41 -26.21
CA SER A 43 -52.48 -16.88 -25.86
C SER A 43 -52.46 -17.87 -24.67
N ASN A 44 -53.14 -17.50 -23.71
CA ASN A 44 -54.27 -17.98 -22.92
C ASN A 44 -54.39 -19.47 -22.62
N ASN A 45 -54.77 -19.64 -21.35
CA ASN A 45 -55.72 -20.57 -20.70
C ASN A 45 -55.19 -21.82 -19.98
N GLY A 46 -55.57 -21.90 -18.72
CA GLY A 46 -56.29 -23.04 -18.17
C GLY A 46 -55.80 -23.51 -16.80
N GLU A 47 -56.68 -23.33 -15.83
CA GLU A 47 -56.69 -23.86 -14.47
C GLU A 47 -56.21 -25.29 -14.32
N SER A 48 -55.54 -25.58 -13.20
CA SER A 48 -55.95 -26.65 -12.24
C SER A 48 -55.10 -26.65 -11.00
N ILE A 49 -55.77 -26.64 -9.88
CA ILE A 49 -55.30 -26.80 -8.50
C ILE A 49 -55.00 -28.28 -8.29
N GLU A 50 -53.78 -28.63 -7.85
CA GLU A 50 -53.59 -29.84 -7.07
C GLU A 50 -52.37 -29.72 -6.12
N ASN A 51 -52.65 -30.08 -4.86
CA ASN A 51 -51.76 -30.15 -3.73
C ASN A 51 -50.58 -31.07 -3.95
N ALA A 52 -49.36 -30.57 -3.82
CA ALA A 52 -48.20 -31.39 -3.51
C ALA A 52 -47.41 -30.76 -2.36
N LYS A 53 -47.53 -31.38 -1.19
CA LYS A 53 -46.64 -31.21 -0.05
C LYS A 53 -45.21 -31.51 -0.49
N SER A 54 -44.43 -30.53 -0.91
CA SER A 54 -43.00 -30.65 -1.09
C SER A 54 -42.29 -30.28 0.21
N LYS A 55 -41.64 -31.28 0.80
CA LYS A 55 -40.72 -31.18 1.91
C LYS A 55 -39.69 -30.06 1.63
N ILE A 56 -39.78 -29.00 2.42
CA ILE A 56 -38.71 -28.01 2.51
C ILE A 56 -37.51 -28.74 3.13
N LYS A 57 -36.59 -29.19 2.32
CA LYS A 57 -35.23 -29.47 2.77
C LYS A 57 -34.64 -28.12 3.19
N VAL A 58 -34.59 -27.89 4.47
CA VAL A 58 -33.72 -26.87 5.06
C VAL A 58 -32.28 -27.26 4.62
N LYS A 59 -31.80 -26.61 3.61
CA LYS A 59 -30.36 -26.63 3.33
C LYS A 59 -29.75 -25.92 4.52
N ASP A 60 -28.95 -26.66 5.27
CA ASP A 60 -27.99 -26.08 6.22
C ASP A 60 -27.23 -24.96 5.51
N THR A 61 -27.65 -23.76 5.79
CA THR A 61 -26.92 -22.56 5.40
C THR A 61 -25.62 -22.65 6.19
N LYS A 62 -24.54 -22.94 5.49
CA LYS A 62 -23.19 -22.83 6.05
C LYS A 62 -23.14 -21.51 6.79
N LEU A 63 -22.91 -21.61 8.08
CA LEU A 63 -22.66 -20.50 8.96
C LEU A 63 -21.59 -19.63 8.26
N ASN A 64 -21.93 -18.41 7.98
CA ASN A 64 -21.09 -17.44 7.27
C ASN A 64 -19.65 -17.58 7.77
N ASP A 65 -18.71 -17.80 6.84
CA ASP A 65 -17.31 -17.48 7.06
C ASP A 65 -17.25 -15.97 7.32
N ILE A 66 -17.36 -15.59 8.58
CA ILE A 66 -17.05 -14.23 9.03
C ILE A 66 -15.56 -14.09 8.74
N VAL A 67 -15.22 -13.25 7.77
CA VAL A 67 -13.83 -12.88 7.47
C VAL A 67 -13.30 -12.26 8.77
N ARG A 68 -12.62 -13.09 9.57
CA ARG A 68 -11.96 -12.62 10.80
C ARG A 68 -10.66 -11.97 10.36
N PHE A 69 -10.56 -10.67 10.56
CA PHE A 69 -9.27 -10.00 10.49
C PHE A 69 -8.36 -10.57 11.59
N PRO A 70 -7.06 -10.76 11.30
CA PRO A 70 -6.14 -11.29 12.28
C PRO A 70 -6.01 -10.33 13.47
N THR A 71 -5.99 -10.90 14.69
CA THR A 71 -5.75 -10.14 15.92
C THR A 71 -4.35 -9.54 15.93
N ALA A 72 -4.09 -8.56 16.81
CA ALA A 72 -2.76 -7.97 16.99
C ALA A 72 -1.69 -9.03 17.26
N ALA A 73 -1.99 -10.01 18.12
CA ALA A 73 -1.08 -11.11 18.42
C ALA A 73 -0.79 -11.99 17.19
N GLN A 74 -1.79 -12.31 16.38
CA GLN A 74 -1.60 -13.08 15.13
C GLN A 74 -0.81 -12.29 14.08
N GLN A 75 -1.04 -10.98 13.99
CA GLN A 75 -0.26 -10.10 13.12
C GLN A 75 1.21 -10.04 13.56
N LEU A 76 1.46 -9.97 14.86
CA LEU A 76 2.80 -9.96 15.44
C LEU A 76 3.53 -11.29 15.20
N GLU A 77 2.88 -12.43 15.42
CA GLU A 77 3.43 -13.76 15.13
C GLU A 77 3.84 -13.85 13.64
N PHE A 78 2.94 -13.47 12.72
CA PHE A 78 3.24 -13.42 11.29
C PHE A 78 4.43 -12.51 10.98
N PHE A 79 4.47 -11.30 11.56
CA PHE A 79 5.56 -10.35 11.33
C PHE A 79 6.91 -10.89 11.80
N HIS A 80 6.95 -11.54 12.97
CA HIS A 80 8.15 -12.19 13.50
C HIS A 80 8.62 -13.35 12.59
N GLU A 81 7.71 -14.20 12.11
CA GLU A 81 8.05 -15.28 11.19
C GLU A 81 8.69 -14.72 9.90
N GLN A 82 8.12 -13.65 9.33
CA GLN A 82 8.67 -12.98 8.16
C GLN A 82 10.04 -12.35 8.44
N TYR A 83 10.20 -11.72 9.60
CA TYR A 83 11.48 -11.14 10.04
C TYR A 83 12.57 -12.19 10.16
N GLN A 84 12.31 -13.28 10.89
CA GLN A 84 13.28 -14.35 11.11
C GLN A 84 13.66 -15.05 9.80
N THR A 85 12.66 -15.35 8.96
CA THR A 85 12.88 -15.99 7.65
C THR A 85 13.74 -15.13 6.72
N ALA A 86 13.42 -13.85 6.62
CA ALA A 86 14.12 -12.94 5.71
C ALA A 86 15.56 -12.66 6.15
N ASN A 87 15.80 -12.54 7.45
CA ASN A 87 17.11 -12.21 8.01
C ASN A 87 17.94 -13.43 8.37
N ARG A 88 17.36 -14.65 8.25
CA ARG A 88 18.00 -15.92 8.64
C ARG A 88 18.48 -15.91 10.10
N VAL A 89 17.70 -15.34 10.97
CA VAL A 89 17.93 -15.27 12.40
C VAL A 89 16.80 -15.97 13.13
N GLN A 90 17.08 -16.43 14.33
CA GLN A 90 16.06 -16.93 15.25
C GLN A 90 16.06 -15.98 16.46
N LEU A 91 14.91 -15.37 16.71
CA LEU A 91 14.75 -14.51 17.87
C LEU A 91 14.69 -15.38 19.13
N SER A 92 15.41 -14.97 20.16
CA SER A 92 15.31 -15.57 21.49
C SER A 92 13.97 -15.23 22.15
N SER A 93 13.56 -15.96 23.18
CA SER A 93 12.36 -15.64 23.95
C SER A 93 12.40 -14.22 24.51
N LEU A 94 13.54 -13.76 24.99
CA LEU A 94 13.72 -12.42 25.52
C LEU A 94 13.50 -11.33 24.45
N GLU A 95 13.97 -11.56 23.22
CA GLU A 95 13.73 -10.65 22.10
C GLU A 95 12.26 -10.65 21.67
N LEU A 96 11.60 -11.82 21.66
CA LEU A 96 10.17 -11.92 21.38
C LEU A 96 9.33 -11.22 22.46
N ASP A 97 9.69 -11.39 23.74
CA ASP A 97 9.00 -10.77 24.87
C ASP A 97 9.18 -9.25 24.92
N SER A 98 10.17 -8.71 24.20
CA SER A 98 10.37 -7.26 24.08
C SER A 98 9.34 -6.58 23.17
N PHE A 99 8.66 -7.35 22.32
CA PHE A 99 7.55 -6.86 21.51
C PHE A 99 6.23 -7.08 22.25
N THR A 100 5.40 -6.07 22.27
CA THR A 100 4.02 -6.17 22.73
C THR A 100 3.07 -6.15 21.55
N ASP A 101 1.96 -6.86 21.62
CA ASP A 101 0.93 -6.86 20.57
C ASP A 101 0.33 -5.46 20.33
N THR A 102 0.46 -4.56 21.31
CA THR A 102 0.07 -3.14 21.19
C THR A 102 0.82 -2.38 20.09
N CYS A 103 1.98 -2.92 19.64
CA CYS A 103 2.67 -2.36 18.48
C CYS A 103 1.97 -2.63 17.16
N MET A 104 1.00 -3.57 17.11
CA MET A 104 0.20 -3.89 15.94
C MET A 104 -1.15 -3.19 15.98
N LEU A 105 -1.57 -2.61 14.85
CA LEU A 105 -2.90 -2.02 14.70
C LEU A 105 -3.85 -3.02 14.10
N GLU A 106 -4.91 -3.35 14.84
CA GLU A 106 -6.01 -4.17 14.32
C GLU A 106 -6.91 -3.34 13.38
N LEU A 107 -7.23 -3.92 12.24
CA LEU A 107 -8.22 -3.39 11.32
C LEU A 107 -9.61 -3.83 11.79
N ASN A 108 -10.53 -2.88 12.00
CA ASN A 108 -11.86 -3.20 12.50
C ASN A 108 -12.69 -3.91 11.41
N PRO A 109 -13.20 -5.14 11.67
CA PRO A 109 -13.98 -5.92 10.72
C PRO A 109 -15.30 -5.23 10.33
N ASP A 110 -15.95 -4.51 11.24
CA ASP A 110 -17.21 -3.84 10.98
C ASP A 110 -17.09 -2.69 9.98
N GLN A 111 -15.91 -2.04 9.92
CA GLN A 111 -15.62 -0.98 8.96
C GLN A 111 -15.23 -1.51 7.57
N ALA A 112 -14.67 -2.70 7.49
CA ALA A 112 -14.30 -3.32 6.21
C ALA A 112 -15.53 -3.68 5.35
N GLN A 113 -16.70 -3.86 5.95
CA GLN A 113 -17.96 -4.11 5.23
C GLN A 113 -18.61 -2.84 4.67
N ILE A 114 -18.33 -1.67 5.26
CA ILE A 114 -18.98 -0.40 4.91
C ILE A 114 -18.09 0.46 4.02
N SER A 115 -16.79 0.48 4.29
CA SER A 115 -15.81 1.24 3.51
C SER A 115 -14.44 0.62 3.73
N SER A 116 -13.93 -0.09 2.75
CA SER A 116 -12.59 -0.69 2.79
C SER A 116 -11.47 0.35 2.65
N ALA A 117 -11.78 1.63 2.82
CA ALA A 117 -10.80 2.69 2.62
C ALA A 117 -9.81 2.77 3.78
N LEU A 118 -8.53 2.67 3.46
CA LEU A 118 -7.43 2.87 4.40
C LEU A 118 -7.57 4.14 5.25
N ALA A 119 -8.19 5.19 4.69
CA ALA A 119 -8.45 6.44 5.40
C ALA A 119 -9.26 6.26 6.68
N ASP A 120 -10.29 5.41 6.67
CA ASP A 120 -11.17 5.23 7.83
C ASP A 120 -10.47 4.44 8.93
N HIS A 121 -9.66 3.45 8.56
CA HIS A 121 -8.80 2.75 9.51
C HIS A 121 -7.79 3.70 10.17
N MET A 122 -7.21 4.62 9.40
CA MET A 122 -6.26 5.59 9.96
C MET A 122 -6.95 6.62 10.88
N LYS A 123 -8.18 7.04 10.61
CA LYS A 123 -8.94 7.88 11.56
C LYS A 123 -9.08 7.19 12.92
N VAL A 124 -9.42 5.91 12.92
CA VAL A 124 -9.53 5.13 14.17
C VAL A 124 -8.16 5.00 14.85
N ALA A 125 -7.12 4.67 14.09
CA ALA A 125 -5.76 4.49 14.63
C ALA A 125 -5.19 5.75 15.29
N PHE A 126 -5.53 6.94 14.79
CA PHE A 126 -5.10 8.22 15.35
C PHE A 126 -6.09 8.81 16.38
N GLY A 127 -7.25 8.14 16.58
CA GLY A 127 -8.24 8.55 17.59
C GLY A 127 -8.82 9.95 17.37
N ALA A 128 -9.16 10.66 18.43
CA ALA A 128 -9.83 11.96 18.35
C ALA A 128 -8.99 13.03 17.60
N SER A 129 -7.66 12.94 17.66
CA SER A 129 -6.73 13.91 17.05
C SER A 129 -6.40 13.64 15.58
N TRP A 130 -7.06 12.65 14.92
CA TRP A 130 -6.74 12.27 13.54
C TRP A 130 -6.78 13.46 12.57
N LYS A 131 -7.75 14.37 12.75
CA LYS A 131 -7.93 15.50 11.84
C LYS A 131 -6.77 16.48 11.95
N GLU A 132 -6.40 16.85 13.15
CA GLU A 132 -5.26 17.71 13.45
C GLU A 132 -3.93 17.10 12.93
N ILE A 133 -3.70 15.83 13.22
CA ILE A 133 -2.41 15.16 12.91
C ILE A 133 -2.26 14.89 11.41
N LEU A 134 -3.34 14.43 10.74
CA LEU A 134 -3.25 13.92 9.37
C LEU A 134 -3.71 14.91 8.30
N CYS A 135 -4.66 15.80 8.62
CA CYS A 135 -5.30 16.64 7.61
C CYS A 135 -4.80 18.09 7.61
N GLU A 136 -4.59 18.67 8.79
CA GLU A 136 -4.34 20.10 8.89
C GLU A 136 -2.98 20.50 8.32
N LYS A 137 -2.99 21.59 7.56
CA LYS A 137 -1.80 22.18 6.97
C LYS A 137 -1.08 23.11 7.95
N GLU A 138 -1.87 23.84 8.74
CA GLU A 138 -1.35 24.76 9.73
C GLU A 138 -1.28 24.03 11.07
N LEU A 139 -0.11 23.61 11.45
CA LEU A 139 0.21 23.25 12.82
C LEU A 139 1.29 24.20 13.30
N ASP A 140 1.31 24.42 14.60
CA ASP A 140 2.31 25.22 15.30
C ASP A 140 3.66 25.26 14.57
N GLU A 141 4.30 26.43 14.56
CA GLU A 141 5.65 26.70 14.01
C GLU A 141 6.75 25.72 14.48
N LYS A 142 6.38 24.78 15.36
CA LYS A 142 7.26 23.78 15.98
C LYS A 142 7.45 22.50 15.16
N ILE A 143 6.74 22.31 14.03
CA ILE A 143 6.85 21.06 13.26
C ILE A 143 7.80 21.24 12.09
N ASP A 144 8.91 20.53 12.16
CA ASP A 144 9.89 20.49 11.09
C ASP A 144 9.30 19.97 9.78
N PRO A 145 9.72 20.50 8.63
CA PRO A 145 9.35 19.97 7.32
C PRO A 145 9.75 18.50 7.15
N GLY A 146 9.08 17.79 6.23
CA GLY A 146 9.44 16.42 5.88
C GLY A 146 9.24 15.39 7.01
N GLN A 147 8.42 15.68 8.02
CA GLN A 147 8.16 14.81 9.18
C GLN A 147 6.73 14.23 9.12
N PRO A 148 6.46 13.16 8.35
CA PRO A 148 5.13 12.56 8.29
C PRO A 148 4.75 11.87 9.61
N ALA A 149 3.46 11.91 9.96
CA ALA A 149 2.90 11.13 11.07
C ALA A 149 2.51 9.71 10.62
N LEU A 150 2.16 9.56 9.33
CA LEU A 150 1.77 8.30 8.69
C LEU A 150 2.65 8.01 7.47
N LEU A 151 3.27 6.83 7.44
CA LEU A 151 4.08 6.35 6.32
C LEU A 151 3.51 5.03 5.78
N VAL A 152 3.13 5.01 4.51
CA VAL A 152 2.63 3.81 3.82
C VAL A 152 3.72 3.23 2.94
N ILE A 153 4.04 1.96 3.15
CA ILE A 153 5.11 1.25 2.45
C ILE A 153 4.49 0.15 1.58
N SER A 154 4.79 0.19 0.30
CA SER A 154 4.27 -0.78 -0.66
C SER A 154 5.35 -1.31 -1.59
N LEU A 155 5.06 -2.43 -2.23
CA LEU A 155 6.03 -3.11 -3.11
C LEU A 155 6.33 -2.34 -4.39
N SER A 156 5.47 -1.40 -4.81
CA SER A 156 5.64 -0.70 -6.09
C SER A 156 5.08 0.73 -6.09
N ALA A 157 5.60 1.56 -7.00
CA ALA A 157 5.12 2.92 -7.21
C ALA A 157 3.63 2.99 -7.61
N LEU A 158 3.13 2.02 -8.38
CA LEU A 158 1.72 1.98 -8.77
C LEU A 158 0.84 1.71 -7.56
N ARG A 159 1.21 0.75 -6.74
CA ARG A 159 0.48 0.43 -5.53
C ARG A 159 0.53 1.59 -4.52
N SER A 160 1.67 2.27 -4.37
CA SER A 160 1.76 3.51 -3.57
C SER A 160 0.74 4.55 -4.01
N LEU A 161 0.52 4.72 -5.32
CA LEU A 161 -0.48 5.65 -5.85
C LEU A 161 -1.92 5.24 -5.56
N ASP A 162 -2.21 3.93 -5.60
CA ASP A 162 -3.55 3.42 -5.29
C ASP A 162 -3.87 3.66 -3.80
N LEU A 163 -2.94 3.36 -2.90
CA LEU A 163 -3.09 3.64 -1.46
C LEU A 163 -3.24 5.14 -1.16
N LEU A 164 -2.52 6.00 -1.88
CA LEU A 164 -2.73 7.46 -1.76
C LEU A 164 -4.10 7.91 -2.26
N ARG A 165 -4.73 7.21 -3.19
CA ARG A 165 -6.12 7.49 -3.59
C ARG A 165 -7.11 7.12 -2.49
N GLU A 166 -6.89 6.01 -1.79
CA GLU A 166 -7.67 5.60 -0.62
C GLU A 166 -7.53 6.61 0.55
N LEU A 167 -6.33 7.19 0.71
CA LEU A 167 -6.04 8.22 1.71
C LEU A 167 -6.48 9.65 1.29
N ARG A 168 -7.05 9.82 0.11
CA ARG A 168 -7.45 11.15 -0.40
C ARG A 168 -8.33 11.96 0.55
N PRO A 169 -9.27 11.36 1.31
CA PRO A 169 -10.06 12.11 2.29
C PRO A 169 -9.23 12.80 3.39
N LEU A 170 -8.01 12.29 3.67
CA LEU A 170 -7.09 12.85 4.67
C LEU A 170 -6.07 13.83 4.09
N THR A 171 -6.04 14.03 2.78
CA THR A 171 -5.00 14.81 2.09
C THR A 171 -5.52 16.03 1.35
N SER A 172 -6.71 16.53 1.72
CA SER A 172 -7.34 17.69 1.09
C SER A 172 -6.58 18.98 1.34
N GLU A 173 -6.12 19.20 2.55
CA GLU A 173 -5.42 20.43 2.98
C GLU A 173 -3.90 20.25 2.89
N CYS A 174 -3.37 19.13 3.39
CA CYS A 174 -1.94 18.80 3.33
C CYS A 174 -1.69 17.66 2.34
N ARG A 175 -1.03 17.96 1.23
CA ARG A 175 -0.74 16.95 0.18
C ARG A 175 0.21 15.90 0.68
N ALA A 176 -0.13 14.62 0.42
CA ALA A 176 0.76 13.50 0.74
C ALA A 176 2.02 13.49 -0.13
N ALA A 177 3.14 13.11 0.47
CA ALA A 177 4.40 12.93 -0.24
C ALA A 177 4.45 11.59 -0.98
N LYS A 178 5.01 11.60 -2.19
CA LYS A 178 5.23 10.42 -3.04
C LYS A 178 6.69 10.03 -2.99
N LEU A 179 6.99 8.90 -2.36
CA LEU A 179 8.36 8.45 -2.08
C LEU A 179 8.71 7.20 -2.89
N PHE A 180 8.70 7.32 -4.22
CA PHE A 180 9.11 6.26 -5.15
C PHE A 180 9.92 6.82 -6.32
N SER A 181 10.78 5.99 -6.93
CA SER A 181 11.76 6.44 -7.92
C SER A 181 11.21 6.66 -9.33
N LYS A 182 10.02 6.14 -9.65
CA LYS A 182 9.47 6.22 -11.00
C LYS A 182 9.20 7.68 -11.40
N HIS A 183 9.95 8.17 -12.38
CA HIS A 183 9.84 9.53 -12.95
C HIS A 183 10.14 10.69 -11.96
N MET A 184 10.77 10.41 -10.82
CA MET A 184 11.12 11.45 -9.83
C MET A 184 12.56 11.27 -9.36
N LYS A 185 13.35 12.34 -9.46
CA LYS A 185 14.69 12.38 -8.90
C LYS A 185 14.65 12.55 -7.38
N ILE A 186 15.73 12.16 -6.70
CA ILE A 186 15.80 12.26 -5.24
C ILE A 186 15.82 13.72 -4.78
N GLU A 187 16.49 14.58 -5.54
CA GLU A 187 16.62 16.00 -5.26
C GLU A 187 15.26 16.73 -5.37
N GLU A 188 14.43 16.33 -6.33
CA GLU A 188 13.07 16.85 -6.51
C GLU A 188 12.19 16.47 -5.31
N GLN A 189 12.32 15.22 -4.83
CA GLN A 189 11.58 14.76 -3.66
C GLN A 189 12.08 15.42 -2.37
N ALA A 190 13.40 15.54 -2.20
CA ALA A 190 13.98 16.25 -1.07
C ALA A 190 13.52 17.72 -1.02
N SER A 191 13.46 18.37 -2.20
CA SER A 191 12.91 19.73 -2.29
C SER A 191 11.43 19.81 -1.92
N ALA A 192 10.62 18.82 -2.34
CA ALA A 192 9.19 18.75 -1.98
C ALA A 192 8.98 18.51 -0.49
N LEU A 193 9.85 17.74 0.16
CA LEU A 193 9.83 17.45 1.59
C LEU A 193 10.24 18.64 2.48
N LYS A 194 10.78 19.72 1.92
CA LYS A 194 10.97 20.99 2.64
C LYS A 194 9.65 21.67 3.03
N ASN A 195 8.55 21.17 2.53
CA ASN A 195 7.21 21.57 2.94
C ASN A 195 6.69 20.64 4.03
N ARG A 196 5.57 21.07 4.66
CA ARG A 196 4.86 20.22 5.59
C ARG A 196 4.31 18.99 4.91
N VAL A 197 4.50 17.84 5.52
CA VAL A 197 3.99 16.52 5.10
C VAL A 197 3.44 15.79 6.32
N ASN A 198 2.16 15.42 6.29
CA ASN A 198 1.54 14.60 7.33
C ASN A 198 1.50 13.12 6.95
N ILE A 199 1.33 12.84 5.65
CA ILE A 199 1.19 11.49 5.10
C ILE A 199 2.20 11.32 3.96
N ALA A 200 2.90 10.19 3.95
CA ALA A 200 3.80 9.82 2.87
C ALA A 200 3.53 8.37 2.43
N SER A 201 3.73 8.07 1.15
CA SER A 201 3.67 6.70 0.63
C SER A 201 4.77 6.44 -0.37
N GLY A 202 5.41 5.26 -0.26
CA GLY A 202 6.51 4.94 -1.13
C GLY A 202 7.00 3.50 -1.09
N THR A 203 8.14 3.28 -1.75
CA THR A 203 8.83 1.99 -1.77
C THR A 203 10.03 2.01 -0.81
N PRO A 204 10.41 0.87 -0.20
CA PRO A 204 11.44 0.80 0.82
C PRO A 204 12.76 1.50 0.43
N SER A 205 13.29 1.19 -0.73
CA SER A 205 14.55 1.75 -1.23
C SER A 205 14.54 3.28 -1.32
N ARG A 206 13.44 3.88 -1.79
CA ARG A 206 13.36 5.33 -1.93
C ARG A 206 13.15 6.02 -0.57
N ILE A 207 12.36 5.42 0.30
CA ILE A 207 12.15 5.90 1.66
C ILE A 207 13.50 5.93 2.39
N LYS A 208 14.26 4.82 2.36
CA LYS A 208 15.58 4.75 2.98
C LYS A 208 16.51 5.84 2.46
N LYS A 209 16.63 6.00 1.14
CA LYS A 209 17.48 7.03 0.54
C LYS A 209 17.11 8.44 0.97
N LEU A 210 15.83 8.75 1.18
CA LEU A 210 15.41 10.07 1.62
C LEU A 210 15.67 10.30 3.10
N ILE A 211 15.68 9.25 3.93
CA ILE A 211 16.12 9.31 5.32
C ILE A 211 17.63 9.50 5.36
N ASP A 212 18.40 8.70 4.59
CA ASP A 212 19.87 8.74 4.54
C ASP A 212 20.41 10.13 4.14
N VAL A 213 19.66 10.89 3.32
CA VAL A 213 20.02 12.28 2.94
C VAL A 213 19.33 13.35 3.81
N GLU A 214 18.77 12.94 4.95
CA GLU A 214 18.11 13.80 5.95
C GLU A 214 16.94 14.65 5.39
N ALA A 215 16.38 14.25 4.24
CA ALA A 215 15.22 14.92 3.66
C ALA A 215 13.88 14.44 4.23
N LEU A 216 13.83 13.19 4.71
CA LEU A 216 12.67 12.59 5.36
C LEU A 216 13.02 12.31 6.82
N GLY A 217 12.36 13.01 7.73
CA GLY A 217 12.51 12.78 9.15
C GLY A 217 11.43 11.85 9.72
N LEU A 218 11.70 11.29 10.89
CA LEU A 218 10.84 10.29 11.53
C LEU A 218 10.33 10.72 12.92
N SER A 219 10.64 11.92 13.39
CA SER A 219 10.31 12.36 14.76
C SER A 219 8.83 12.28 15.08
N ARG A 220 7.96 12.62 14.11
CA ARG A 220 6.49 12.56 14.23
C ARG A 220 5.88 11.23 13.81
N LEU A 221 6.67 10.30 13.28
CA LEU A 221 6.12 9.07 12.71
C LEU A 221 5.52 8.19 13.81
N ALA A 222 4.20 8.06 13.79
CA ALA A 222 3.43 7.28 14.76
C ALA A 222 2.92 5.94 14.20
N VAL A 223 2.68 5.87 12.88
CA VAL A 223 2.15 4.67 12.24
C VAL A 223 2.87 4.40 10.92
N ILE A 224 3.30 3.15 10.71
CA ILE A 224 3.65 2.63 9.39
C ILE A 224 2.57 1.64 8.94
N VAL A 225 2.13 1.80 7.70
CA VAL A 225 1.24 0.85 7.02
C VAL A 225 2.07 0.03 6.05
N LEU A 226 2.05 -1.28 6.22
CA LEU A 226 2.69 -2.24 5.34
C LEU A 226 1.63 -2.87 4.45
N ASP A 227 1.72 -2.61 3.15
CA ASP A 227 0.79 -3.13 2.15
C ASP A 227 1.09 -4.60 1.87
N MET A 228 0.19 -5.48 2.29
CA MET A 228 0.34 -6.94 2.14
C MET A 228 -0.21 -7.46 0.82
N LYS A 229 -0.85 -6.60 0.00
CA LYS A 229 -1.43 -6.99 -1.28
C LYS A 229 -0.39 -7.59 -2.20
N THR A 230 -0.72 -8.76 -2.74
CA THR A 230 0.13 -9.45 -3.70
C THR A 230 -0.01 -8.85 -5.11
N ASP A 231 1.08 -8.89 -5.86
CA ASP A 231 1.07 -8.56 -7.29
C ASP A 231 0.47 -9.71 -8.14
N THR A 232 0.41 -9.53 -9.45
CA THR A 232 -0.11 -10.55 -10.39
C THR A 232 0.68 -11.84 -10.41
N LYS A 233 1.88 -11.87 -9.81
CA LYS A 233 2.73 -13.06 -9.68
C LYS A 233 2.67 -13.67 -8.27
N GLY A 234 1.84 -13.13 -7.38
CA GLY A 234 1.70 -13.59 -6.01
C GLY A 234 2.76 -13.07 -5.03
N TYR A 235 3.55 -12.05 -5.40
CA TYR A 235 4.52 -11.44 -4.49
C TYR A 235 3.94 -10.25 -3.73
N SER A 236 4.20 -10.18 -2.43
CA SER A 236 3.89 -9.05 -1.56
C SER A 236 5.15 -8.23 -1.22
N LEU A 237 4.99 -7.18 -0.42
CA LEU A 237 6.07 -6.39 0.16
C LEU A 237 7.12 -7.26 0.87
N LEU A 238 6.67 -8.30 1.59
CA LEU A 238 7.53 -9.17 2.40
C LEU A 238 8.01 -10.44 1.68
N THR A 239 7.51 -10.72 0.46
CA THR A 239 7.87 -11.94 -0.27
C THR A 239 8.63 -11.70 -1.58
N LEU A 240 8.56 -10.50 -2.18
CA LEU A 240 9.38 -10.14 -3.34
C LEU A 240 10.84 -9.92 -2.91
N PRO A 241 11.79 -10.80 -3.32
CA PRO A 241 13.11 -10.87 -2.66
C PRO A 241 13.83 -9.54 -2.53
N GLN A 242 13.97 -8.79 -3.63
CA GLN A 242 14.68 -7.50 -3.61
C GLN A 242 13.98 -6.48 -2.71
N VAL A 243 12.66 -6.33 -2.83
CA VAL A 243 11.88 -5.34 -2.06
C VAL A 243 11.82 -5.73 -0.59
N ARG A 244 11.69 -7.03 -0.30
CA ARG A 244 11.75 -7.59 1.04
C ARG A 244 13.07 -7.24 1.74
N ASP A 245 14.20 -7.47 1.05
CA ASP A 245 15.52 -7.22 1.62
C ASP A 245 15.73 -5.69 1.87
N GLU A 246 15.29 -4.84 0.93
CA GLU A 246 15.25 -3.38 1.09
C GLU A 246 14.35 -2.94 2.26
N PHE A 247 13.19 -3.59 2.44
CA PHE A 247 12.28 -3.30 3.55
C PHE A 247 12.88 -3.68 4.90
N TRP A 248 13.45 -4.88 5.03
CA TRP A 248 14.03 -5.31 6.29
C TRP A 248 15.29 -4.53 6.67
N ASP A 249 16.06 -4.08 5.69
CA ASP A 249 17.16 -3.15 5.92
C ASP A 249 16.65 -1.80 6.46
N LEU A 250 15.60 -1.24 5.85
CA LEU A 250 14.92 -0.03 6.32
C LEU A 250 14.35 -0.21 7.74
N TYR A 251 13.69 -1.33 8.01
CA TYR A 251 13.08 -1.63 9.31
C TYR A 251 14.12 -1.68 10.42
N ARG A 252 15.19 -2.46 10.24
CA ARG A 252 16.25 -2.62 11.25
C ARG A 252 16.96 -1.31 11.60
N ASN A 253 17.21 -0.49 10.58
CA ASN A 253 17.99 0.73 10.79
C ASN A 253 17.18 1.89 11.36
N TYR A 254 15.86 1.94 11.11
CA TYR A 254 15.09 3.15 11.38
C TYR A 254 13.80 2.94 12.17
N PHE A 255 13.20 1.74 12.12
CA PHE A 255 11.88 1.50 12.72
C PHE A 255 11.92 0.59 13.94
N HIS A 256 12.80 -0.39 13.94
CA HIS A 256 12.84 -1.44 14.96
C HIS A 256 12.85 -0.89 16.38
N GLN A 257 13.81 -0.02 16.72
CA GLN A 257 13.92 0.57 18.04
C GLN A 257 12.68 1.36 18.45
N ARG A 258 12.10 2.11 17.50
CA ARG A 258 10.89 2.90 17.74
C ARG A 258 9.65 2.04 18.00
N VAL A 259 9.58 0.86 17.39
CA VAL A 259 8.53 -0.14 17.66
C VAL A 259 8.68 -0.71 19.07
N LEU A 260 9.90 -1.08 19.48
CA LEU A 260 10.19 -1.56 20.83
C LEU A 260 9.89 -0.50 21.92
N GLU A 261 10.14 0.76 21.64
CA GLU A 261 9.84 1.89 22.54
C GLU A 261 8.35 2.26 22.57
N GLY A 262 7.50 1.60 21.76
CA GLY A 262 6.08 1.95 21.64
C GLY A 262 5.80 3.30 20.93
N ALA A 263 6.84 3.93 20.38
CA ALA A 263 6.72 5.20 19.67
C ALA A 263 6.21 5.04 18.22
N LEU A 264 6.21 3.81 17.70
CA LEU A 264 5.78 3.49 16.33
C LEU A 264 4.93 2.23 16.32
N ARG A 265 3.75 2.31 15.68
CA ARG A 265 2.86 1.17 15.49
C ARG A 265 2.86 0.71 14.04
N ILE A 266 2.64 -0.59 13.83
CA ILE A 266 2.60 -1.26 12.53
C ILE A 266 1.15 -1.63 12.20
N CYS A 267 0.71 -1.33 10.99
CA CYS A 267 -0.55 -1.78 10.42
C CYS A 267 -0.26 -2.68 9.23
N LEU A 268 -0.65 -3.95 9.29
CA LEU A 268 -0.63 -4.85 8.14
C LEU A 268 -1.93 -4.64 7.37
N TYR A 269 -1.84 -4.08 6.17
CA TYR A 269 -3.00 -3.72 5.35
C TYR A 269 -3.17 -4.68 4.18
N ASP A 270 -4.37 -5.21 3.99
CA ASP A 270 -4.75 -6.31 3.12
C ASP A 270 -4.60 -7.70 3.79
N GLU A 271 -4.99 -8.77 3.10
CA GLU A 271 -5.01 -10.13 3.65
C GLU A 271 -3.60 -10.65 3.96
N ILE A 272 -3.43 -11.20 5.16
CA ILE A 272 -2.23 -11.94 5.54
C ILE A 272 -2.57 -13.43 5.71
N PRO A 273 -1.69 -14.35 5.29
CA PRO A 273 -1.90 -15.77 5.54
C PRO A 273 -1.73 -16.06 7.03
N VAL A 274 -2.84 -16.24 7.73
CA VAL A 274 -2.83 -16.65 9.14
C VAL A 274 -3.03 -18.16 9.21
N ASN A 275 -2.08 -18.86 9.79
CA ASN A 275 -2.24 -20.26 10.17
C ASN A 275 -3.18 -20.34 11.37
N ILE A 276 -4.48 -20.45 11.13
CA ILE A 276 -5.44 -20.74 12.19
C ILE A 276 -5.15 -22.18 12.65
N LYS A 277 -4.30 -22.34 13.66
CA LYS A 277 -4.20 -23.59 14.39
C LYS A 277 -5.60 -23.80 14.98
N LYS A 278 -6.34 -24.79 14.46
CA LYS A 278 -7.60 -25.24 15.08
C LYS A 278 -7.28 -25.62 16.51
N GLU A 279 -7.70 -24.79 17.46
CA GLU A 279 -7.76 -25.20 18.85
C GLU A 279 -8.62 -26.46 18.89
N LYS A 280 -8.00 -27.60 19.14
CA LYS A 280 -8.71 -28.81 19.47
C LYS A 280 -9.43 -28.49 20.77
N SER A 281 -10.76 -28.29 20.66
CA SER A 281 -11.62 -28.32 21.83
C SER A 281 -11.42 -29.68 22.50
N ASN A 282 -10.64 -29.74 23.58
CA ASN A 282 -10.71 -30.83 24.52
C ASN A 282 -12.08 -30.71 25.22
N GLN A 283 -13.07 -31.32 24.61
CA GLN A 283 -14.25 -31.83 25.30
C GLN A 283 -13.99 -33.31 25.47
N ASP A 284 -13.33 -33.68 26.55
CA ASP A 284 -13.37 -34.99 27.14
C ASP A 284 -13.34 -34.82 28.66
N GLU A 285 -14.42 -35.15 29.22
CA GLU A 285 -14.90 -35.64 30.53
C GLU A 285 -15.95 -34.78 31.19
#